data_03c0869a5b97ca6433c9d8f7e3d4650f
#
_entry.id   03c0869a5b97ca6433c9d8f7e3d4650f
#
_cell.length_a   1.000
_cell.length_b   1.000
_cell.length_c   1.000
_cell.angle_alpha   90.00
_cell.angle_beta   90.00
_cell.angle_gamma   90.00
#
_symmetry.space_group_name_H-M   'P 1'
#
loop_
_entity.id
_entity.type
_entity.pdbx_description
1 polymer ?
#
loop_
_entity_poly.entity_id
_entity_poly.type
_entity_poly.pdbx_seq_one_letter_code
_entity_poly.pdbx_strand_id
1 'polypeptide(L)'
;MTNLLSHANLFSDLSNVTLRRVFKTDQGWTIEADGQDSAICPGCQSVSRSRHSRYWRSLQDLPIQGTPVILRVHVGRWRCRNAGCERRIFTERPLNVCAPHARQTKRSDEIIAVVGRALGGRPGQRLMGRLGMPLSADTLIRRVKGAARWSALPRVIRVLGVDDWA
;
A
#
# COMPACT_ATOMS: atom_id res chain seq x y z
N MET A 1 8.19 5.21 -29.23
CA MET A 1 8.90 4.36 -28.22
C MET A 1 9.21 5.25 -27.03
N THR A 2 8.34 5.23 -26.02
CA THR A 2 8.45 6.12 -24.83
C THR A 2 9.55 5.59 -23.92
N ASN A 3 10.52 6.43 -23.63
CA ASN A 3 11.75 6.11 -22.90
C ASN A 3 11.42 5.66 -21.45
N LEU A 4 11.40 4.36 -21.19
CA LEU A 4 11.13 3.73 -19.89
C LEU A 4 12.12 4.13 -18.78
N LEU A 5 13.30 4.61 -19.14
CA LEU A 5 14.37 4.97 -18.19
C LEU A 5 14.09 6.24 -17.39
N SER A 6 13.25 7.16 -17.91
CA SER A 6 12.93 8.41 -17.20
C SER A 6 11.88 8.21 -16.07
N HIS A 7 11.14 7.11 -16.09
CA HIS A 7 10.08 6.83 -15.10
C HIS A 7 10.59 6.11 -13.84
N ALA A 8 11.77 5.50 -13.88
CA ALA A 8 12.35 4.76 -12.75
C ALA A 8 12.60 5.68 -11.54
N ASN A 9 12.98 6.93 -11.73
CA ASN A 9 13.26 7.88 -10.65
C ASN A 9 12.00 8.43 -9.98
N LEU A 10 10.85 8.44 -10.66
CA LEU A 10 9.57 8.88 -10.08
C LEU A 10 8.97 7.84 -9.12
N PHE A 11 9.48 6.62 -9.14
CA PHE A 11 8.97 5.48 -8.38
C PHE A 11 10.08 4.77 -7.59
N SER A 12 11.08 5.51 -7.11
CA SER A 12 12.22 4.99 -6.35
C SER A 12 11.81 4.12 -5.14
N ASP A 13 10.66 4.41 -4.54
CA ASP A 13 10.10 3.66 -3.40
C ASP A 13 9.53 2.28 -3.79
N LEU A 14 9.49 1.96 -5.09
CA LEU A 14 9.02 0.69 -5.61
C LEU A 14 10.16 -0.31 -5.88
N SER A 15 11.23 -0.27 -5.09
CA SER A 15 12.48 -1.02 -5.30
C SER A 15 12.33 -2.54 -5.48
N ASN A 16 11.22 -3.13 -5.07
CA ASN A 16 10.94 -4.57 -5.17
C ASN A 16 9.94 -4.95 -6.27
N VAL A 17 9.64 -4.05 -7.18
CA VAL A 17 8.80 -4.31 -8.34
C VAL A 17 9.41 -3.69 -9.59
N THR A 18 9.23 -4.33 -10.73
CA THR A 18 9.71 -3.86 -12.02
C THR A 18 8.57 -3.21 -12.79
N LEU A 19 8.73 -1.93 -13.12
CA LEU A 19 7.73 -1.19 -13.89
C LEU A 19 7.59 -1.80 -15.29
N ARG A 20 6.35 -2.10 -15.69
CA ARG A 20 6.01 -2.61 -17.04
C ARG A 20 5.51 -1.51 -17.96
N ARG A 21 4.48 -0.80 -17.53
CA ARG A 21 3.87 0.28 -18.31
C ARG A 21 3.08 1.24 -17.44
N VAL A 22 2.92 2.46 -17.95
CA VAL A 22 2.10 3.51 -17.38
C VAL A 22 1.14 3.99 -18.47
N PHE A 23 -0.14 4.09 -18.16
CA PHE A 23 -1.14 4.58 -19.11
C PHE A 23 -2.29 5.28 -18.37
N LYS A 24 -2.98 6.16 -19.08
CA LYS A 24 -4.13 6.90 -18.56
C LYS A 24 -5.43 6.25 -19.07
N THR A 25 -6.42 6.16 -18.18
CA THR A 25 -7.78 5.75 -18.47
C THR A 25 -8.74 6.86 -18.08
N ASP A 26 -10.03 6.71 -18.34
CA ASP A 26 -11.08 7.63 -17.88
C ASP A 26 -11.15 7.74 -16.36
N GLN A 27 -10.70 6.69 -15.63
CA GLN A 27 -10.68 6.64 -14.17
C GLN A 27 -9.38 7.16 -13.55
N GLY A 28 -8.37 7.50 -14.34
CA GLY A 28 -7.08 7.99 -13.86
C GLY A 28 -5.89 7.25 -14.44
N TRP A 29 -4.74 7.36 -13.77
CA TRP A 29 -3.51 6.68 -14.17
C TRP A 29 -3.47 5.25 -13.67
N THR A 30 -3.04 4.35 -14.52
CA THR A 30 -2.73 2.97 -14.16
C THR A 30 -1.24 2.71 -14.36
N ILE A 31 -0.59 2.23 -13.31
CA ILE A 31 0.81 1.83 -13.31
C ILE A 31 0.82 0.31 -13.15
N GLU A 32 1.37 -0.41 -14.11
CA GLU A 32 1.54 -1.86 -14.02
C GLU A 32 2.99 -2.21 -13.73
N ALA A 33 3.21 -3.06 -12.75
CA ALA A 33 4.51 -3.54 -12.34
C ALA A 33 4.51 -5.05 -12.10
N ASP A 34 5.63 -5.70 -12.35
CA ASP A 34 5.87 -7.11 -12.00
C ASP A 34 6.51 -7.20 -10.60
N GLY A 35 6.10 -8.20 -9.84
CA GLY A 35 6.80 -8.66 -8.65
C GLY A 35 8.11 -9.36 -9.01
N GLN A 36 8.76 -9.94 -8.01
CA GLN A 36 10.07 -10.56 -8.15
C GLN A 36 10.01 -11.97 -8.77
N ASP A 37 11.18 -12.48 -9.19
CA ASP A 37 11.36 -13.84 -9.74
C ASP A 37 11.67 -14.90 -8.67
N SER A 38 11.63 -14.50 -7.40
CA SER A 38 11.72 -15.38 -6.23
C SER A 38 11.02 -14.75 -5.03
N ALA A 39 10.70 -15.56 -4.03
CA ALA A 39 10.13 -15.04 -2.80
C ALA A 39 10.52 -15.89 -1.59
N ILE A 40 10.55 -15.27 -0.43
CA ILE A 40 10.89 -15.89 0.85
C ILE A 40 9.63 -16.50 1.46
N CYS A 41 9.70 -17.78 1.81
CA CYS A 41 8.62 -18.47 2.50
C CYS A 41 8.42 -17.86 3.91
N PRO A 42 7.22 -17.37 4.25
CA PRO A 42 7.00 -16.77 5.56
C PRO A 42 6.93 -17.78 6.71
N GLY A 43 6.94 -19.10 6.42
CA GLY A 43 6.96 -20.14 7.45
C GLY A 43 8.38 -20.59 7.82
N CYS A 44 9.25 -20.79 6.85
CA CYS A 44 10.59 -21.36 7.08
C CYS A 44 11.74 -20.47 6.57
N GLN A 45 11.46 -19.28 6.08
CA GLN A 45 12.41 -18.29 5.53
C GLN A 45 13.23 -18.78 4.31
N SER A 46 12.94 -19.97 3.77
CA SER A 46 13.62 -20.47 2.56
C SER A 46 13.20 -19.68 1.33
N VAL A 47 14.16 -19.35 0.47
CA VAL A 47 13.91 -18.72 -0.82
C VAL A 47 13.31 -19.74 -1.79
N SER A 48 12.21 -19.39 -2.43
CA SER A 48 11.63 -20.20 -3.50
C SER A 48 11.66 -19.47 -4.84
N ARG A 49 12.07 -20.21 -5.87
CA ARG A 49 11.95 -19.86 -7.29
C ARG A 49 10.92 -20.72 -8.02
N SER A 50 10.25 -21.63 -7.29
CA SER A 50 9.22 -22.50 -7.83
C SER A 50 7.88 -21.79 -7.87
N ARG A 51 7.60 -21.12 -8.99
CA ARG A 51 6.35 -20.39 -9.19
C ARG A 51 5.17 -21.34 -9.33
N HIS A 52 4.10 -21.08 -8.57
CA HIS A 52 2.83 -21.79 -8.70
C HIS A 52 1.90 -21.08 -9.69
N SER A 53 1.68 -19.78 -9.49
CA SER A 53 0.79 -18.95 -10.31
C SER A 53 1.12 -17.46 -10.09
N ARG A 54 0.44 -16.57 -10.80
CA ARG A 54 0.46 -15.12 -10.60
C ARG A 54 -0.95 -14.57 -10.59
N TYR A 55 -1.15 -13.41 -9.98
CA TYR A 55 -2.39 -12.65 -10.04
C TYR A 55 -2.11 -11.15 -9.92
N TRP A 56 -3.03 -10.35 -10.43
CA TRP A 56 -2.96 -8.90 -10.29
C TRP A 56 -3.49 -8.45 -8.95
N ARG A 57 -2.73 -7.59 -8.29
CA ARG A 57 -3.15 -6.90 -7.09
C ARG A 57 -3.22 -5.41 -7.38
N SER A 58 -4.39 -4.80 -7.17
CA SER A 58 -4.60 -3.38 -7.37
C SER A 58 -4.49 -2.64 -6.05
N LEU A 59 -3.72 -1.55 -6.04
CA LEU A 59 -3.47 -0.70 -4.89
C LEU A 59 -3.73 0.75 -5.30
N GLN A 60 -4.46 1.50 -4.50
CA GLN A 60 -4.54 2.95 -4.65
C GLN A 60 -3.19 3.55 -4.25
N ASP A 61 -2.67 4.44 -5.09
CA ASP A 61 -1.42 5.15 -4.87
C ASP A 61 -1.66 6.66 -4.73
N LEU A 62 -0.58 7.42 -4.50
CA LEU A 62 -0.64 8.88 -4.49
C LEU A 62 -1.04 9.39 -5.88
N PRO A 63 -1.88 10.43 -5.95
CA PRO A 63 -2.34 10.99 -7.21
C PRO A 63 -1.21 11.69 -7.97
N ILE A 64 -1.33 11.72 -9.28
CA ILE A 64 -0.46 12.49 -10.16
C ILE A 64 -1.27 13.69 -10.67
N GLN A 65 -0.86 14.90 -10.29
CA GLN A 65 -1.55 16.15 -10.67
C GLN A 65 -3.07 16.12 -10.37
N GLY A 66 -3.44 15.66 -9.17
CA GLY A 66 -4.84 15.54 -8.76
C GLY A 66 -5.63 14.42 -9.44
N THR A 67 -5.01 13.65 -10.31
CA THR A 67 -5.62 12.51 -11.00
C THR A 67 -5.35 11.23 -10.21
N PRO A 68 -6.38 10.39 -9.89
CA PRO A 68 -6.21 9.13 -9.19
C PRO A 68 -5.18 8.22 -9.84
N VAL A 69 -4.44 7.45 -9.03
CA VAL A 69 -3.47 6.46 -9.50
C VAL A 69 -3.79 5.09 -8.91
N ILE A 70 -3.84 4.09 -9.77
CA ILE A 70 -3.91 2.67 -9.39
C ILE A 70 -2.61 2.00 -9.78
N LEU A 71 -1.89 1.50 -8.77
CA LEU A 71 -0.74 0.61 -8.97
C LEU A 71 -1.25 -0.84 -9.04
N ARG A 72 -1.07 -1.48 -10.19
CA ARG A 72 -1.36 -2.90 -10.41
C ARG A 72 -0.06 -3.68 -10.35
N VAL A 73 0.09 -4.54 -9.35
CA VAL A 73 1.27 -5.39 -9.18
C VAL A 73 0.93 -6.83 -9.53
N HIS A 74 1.68 -7.41 -10.44
CA HIS A 74 1.56 -8.80 -10.84
C HIS A 74 2.37 -9.69 -9.88
N VAL A 75 1.77 -10.08 -8.77
CA VAL A 75 2.42 -10.81 -7.68
C VAL A 75 2.40 -12.31 -7.90
N GLY A 76 3.49 -12.98 -7.48
CA GLY A 76 3.66 -14.42 -7.57
C GLY A 76 3.04 -15.17 -6.40
N ARG A 77 2.50 -16.37 -6.69
CA ARG A 77 2.32 -17.45 -5.71
C ARG A 77 3.41 -18.48 -5.92
N TRP A 78 4.02 -18.94 -4.83
CA TRP A 78 5.22 -19.76 -4.85
C TRP A 78 5.02 -21.04 -4.07
N ARG A 79 5.66 -22.14 -4.51
CA ARG A 79 5.69 -23.41 -3.77
C ARG A 79 6.88 -23.40 -2.83
N CYS A 80 6.66 -23.68 -1.54
CA CYS A 80 7.76 -23.98 -0.62
C CYS A 80 8.32 -25.37 -0.95
N ARG A 81 9.62 -25.45 -1.20
CA ARG A 81 10.33 -26.69 -1.53
C ARG A 81 11.02 -27.31 -0.32
N ASN A 82 10.97 -26.66 0.85
CA ASN A 82 11.47 -27.22 2.10
C ASN A 82 10.50 -28.32 2.59
N ALA A 83 10.98 -29.54 2.66
CA ALA A 83 10.19 -30.71 3.06
C ALA A 83 9.68 -30.60 4.51
N GLY A 84 10.45 -29.98 5.41
CA GLY A 84 10.08 -29.76 6.81
C GLY A 84 9.15 -28.56 7.03
N CYS A 85 8.69 -27.88 5.99
CA CYS A 85 7.78 -26.74 6.11
C CYS A 85 6.33 -27.17 5.91
N GLU A 86 5.46 -26.83 6.85
CA GLU A 86 4.02 -27.07 6.72
C GLU A 86 3.37 -26.27 5.58
N ARG A 87 3.96 -25.11 5.24
CA ARG A 87 3.44 -24.22 4.20
C ARG A 87 3.85 -24.69 2.82
N ARG A 88 2.88 -25.18 2.05
CA ARG A 88 3.12 -25.68 0.67
C ARG A 88 3.10 -24.57 -0.37
N ILE A 89 2.21 -23.60 -0.22
CA ILE A 89 2.06 -22.46 -1.14
C ILE A 89 2.01 -21.16 -0.31
N PHE A 90 2.67 -20.13 -0.81
CA PHE A 90 2.63 -18.78 -0.22
C PHE A 90 2.63 -17.71 -1.30
N THR A 91 2.16 -16.52 -0.94
CA THR A 91 2.12 -15.37 -1.84
C THR A 91 3.30 -14.47 -1.54
N GLU A 92 3.92 -13.96 -2.58
CA GLU A 92 4.89 -12.87 -2.53
C GLU A 92 4.31 -11.66 -1.76
N ARG A 93 5.14 -11.04 -0.94
CA ARG A 93 4.78 -9.87 -0.16
C ARG A 93 5.71 -8.72 -0.50
N PRO A 94 5.32 -7.80 -1.40
CA PRO A 94 6.11 -6.61 -1.70
C PRO A 94 6.02 -5.61 -0.53
N LEU A 95 6.69 -5.92 0.59
CA LEU A 95 6.57 -5.18 1.85
C LEU A 95 7.02 -3.72 1.76
N ASN A 96 7.86 -3.38 0.79
CA ASN A 96 8.24 -1.99 0.56
C ASN A 96 7.10 -1.18 -0.09
N VAL A 97 6.24 -1.85 -0.85
CA VAL A 97 5.13 -1.22 -1.57
C VAL A 97 3.88 -1.12 -0.70
N CYS A 98 3.50 -2.22 -0.03
CA CYS A 98 2.26 -2.27 0.75
C CYS A 98 2.32 -3.30 1.88
N ALA A 99 1.51 -3.10 2.91
CA ALA A 99 1.28 -4.09 3.94
C ALA A 99 0.51 -5.33 3.39
N PRO A 100 0.59 -6.49 4.05
CA PRO A 100 -0.25 -7.64 3.71
C PRO A 100 -1.73 -7.23 3.70
N HIS A 101 -2.46 -7.66 2.67
CA HIS A 101 -3.89 -7.37 2.47
C HIS A 101 -4.27 -5.89 2.33
N ALA A 102 -3.31 -4.96 2.30
CA ALA A 102 -3.61 -3.54 2.06
C ALA A 102 -4.20 -3.32 0.67
N ARG A 103 -5.05 -2.30 0.56
CA ARG A 103 -5.62 -1.80 -0.70
C ARG A 103 -4.95 -0.51 -1.18
N GLN A 104 -4.00 -0.01 -0.40
CA GLN A 104 -3.24 1.20 -0.68
C GLN A 104 -1.74 0.92 -0.57
N THR A 105 -0.93 1.74 -1.24
CA THR A 105 0.52 1.75 -1.04
C THR A 105 0.86 2.30 0.34
N LYS A 106 2.05 2.01 0.86
CA LYS A 106 2.51 2.54 2.16
C LYS A 106 2.50 4.05 2.18
N ARG A 107 3.06 4.70 1.15
CA ARG A 107 3.13 6.17 1.04
C ARG A 107 1.73 6.80 0.99
N SER A 108 0.77 6.17 0.30
CA SER A 108 -0.62 6.59 0.32
C SER A 108 -1.25 6.45 1.71
N ASP A 109 -0.98 5.34 2.40
CA ASP A 109 -1.45 5.09 3.77
C ASP A 109 -0.92 6.12 4.78
N GLU A 110 0.33 6.53 4.63
CA GLU A 110 0.96 7.57 5.47
C GLU A 110 0.24 8.92 5.32
N ILE A 111 -0.01 9.35 4.08
CA ILE A 111 -0.76 10.58 3.81
C ILE A 111 -2.19 10.50 4.36
N ILE A 112 -2.87 9.38 4.16
CA ILE A 112 -4.21 9.14 4.71
C ILE A 112 -4.20 9.28 6.23
N ALA A 113 -3.20 8.72 6.91
CA ALA A 113 -3.08 8.83 8.36
C ALA A 113 -2.80 10.26 8.84
N VAL A 114 -1.97 11.01 8.11
CA VAL A 114 -1.69 12.45 8.42
C VAL A 114 -2.96 13.28 8.28
N VAL A 115 -3.66 13.17 7.13
CA VAL A 115 -4.90 13.91 6.88
C VAL A 115 -5.99 13.52 7.90
N GLY A 116 -6.11 12.23 8.21
CA GLY A 116 -7.07 11.76 9.19
C GLY A 116 -6.83 12.30 10.60
N ARG A 117 -5.57 12.44 11.02
CA ARG A 117 -5.22 13.07 12.32
C ARG A 117 -5.49 14.57 12.33
N ALA A 118 -5.21 15.26 11.22
CA ALA A 118 -5.36 16.71 11.16
C ALA A 118 -6.81 17.18 11.02
N LEU A 119 -7.64 16.45 10.27
CA LEU A 119 -8.97 16.89 9.85
C LEU A 119 -10.11 15.97 10.32
N GLY A 120 -9.81 14.80 10.86
CA GLY A 120 -10.81 13.81 11.21
C GLY A 120 -11.50 13.17 9.99
N GLY A 121 -12.70 12.60 10.18
CA GLY A 121 -13.38 11.78 9.18
C GLY A 121 -13.94 12.56 7.98
N ARG A 122 -15.03 13.28 8.15
CA ARG A 122 -15.77 13.94 7.05
C ARG A 122 -14.99 15.07 6.36
N PRO A 123 -14.34 16.01 7.07
CA PRO A 123 -13.50 17.01 6.42
C PRO A 123 -12.32 16.38 5.67
N GLY A 124 -11.66 15.40 6.27
CA GLY A 124 -10.59 14.64 5.62
C GLY A 124 -11.04 13.93 4.35
N GLN A 125 -12.22 13.28 4.37
CA GLN A 125 -12.82 12.64 3.19
C GLN A 125 -13.00 13.65 2.04
N ARG A 126 -13.53 14.84 2.33
CA ARG A 126 -13.73 15.88 1.30
C ARG A 126 -12.41 16.35 0.69
N LEU A 127 -11.40 16.57 1.53
CA LEU A 127 -10.06 16.97 1.05
C LEU A 127 -9.45 15.86 0.20
N MET A 128 -9.43 14.62 0.67
CA MET A 128 -8.86 13.49 -0.06
C MET A 128 -9.54 13.26 -1.41
N GLY A 129 -10.87 13.42 -1.47
CA GLY A 129 -11.61 13.35 -2.74
C GLY A 129 -11.15 14.42 -3.75
N ARG A 130 -10.95 15.67 -3.29
CA ARG A 130 -10.43 16.75 -4.15
C ARG A 130 -8.99 16.54 -4.60
N LEU A 131 -8.20 15.84 -3.80
CA LEU A 131 -6.81 15.50 -4.14
C LEU A 131 -6.69 14.29 -5.08
N GLY A 132 -7.81 13.67 -5.50
CA GLY A 132 -7.78 12.48 -6.36
C GLY A 132 -7.52 11.17 -5.60
N MET A 133 -7.77 11.16 -4.29
CA MET A 133 -7.67 9.98 -3.42
C MET A 133 -9.02 9.67 -2.74
N PRO A 134 -10.05 9.28 -3.49
CA PRO A 134 -11.37 9.05 -2.91
C PRO A 134 -11.34 7.91 -1.89
N LEU A 135 -11.80 8.18 -0.68
CA LEU A 135 -11.96 7.20 0.39
C LEU A 135 -13.06 7.65 1.37
N SER A 136 -13.61 6.70 2.13
CA SER A 136 -14.66 7.00 3.11
C SER A 136 -14.09 7.61 4.40
N ALA A 137 -14.93 8.39 5.11
CA ALA A 137 -14.62 8.91 6.44
C ALA A 137 -14.22 7.80 7.42
N ASP A 138 -14.92 6.65 7.37
CA ASP A 138 -14.63 5.50 8.23
C ASP A 138 -13.24 4.91 7.95
N THR A 139 -12.79 4.93 6.69
CA THR A 139 -11.44 4.49 6.33
C THR A 139 -10.39 5.39 6.96
N LEU A 140 -10.56 6.73 6.91
CA LEU A 140 -9.70 7.70 7.58
C LEU A 140 -9.61 7.43 9.08
N ILE A 141 -10.75 7.38 9.75
CA ILE A 141 -10.81 7.15 11.21
C ILE A 141 -10.17 5.81 11.58
N ARG A 142 -10.40 4.76 10.81
CA ARG A 142 -9.81 3.44 11.05
C ARG A 142 -8.28 3.48 10.93
N ARG A 143 -7.74 4.24 9.98
CA ARG A 143 -6.28 4.42 9.83
C ARG A 143 -5.67 5.18 11.01
N VAL A 144 -6.31 6.25 11.45
CA VAL A 144 -5.88 6.99 12.64
C VAL A 144 -5.88 6.10 13.89
N LYS A 145 -6.97 5.37 14.13
CA LYS A 145 -7.05 4.42 15.26
C LYS A 145 -6.02 3.31 15.18
N GLY A 146 -5.73 2.80 13.98
CA GLY A 146 -4.67 1.80 13.76
C GLY A 146 -3.29 2.36 14.09
N ALA A 147 -2.96 3.55 13.63
CA ALA A 147 -1.69 4.22 13.91
C ALA A 147 -1.53 4.56 15.41
N ALA A 148 -2.61 5.01 16.06
CA ALA A 148 -2.58 5.36 17.48
C ALA A 148 -2.29 4.15 18.41
N ARG A 149 -2.68 2.94 18.01
CA ARG A 149 -2.36 1.72 18.77
C ARG A 149 -0.87 1.41 18.87
N TRP A 150 -0.05 1.95 17.98
CA TRP A 150 1.41 1.79 17.95
C TRP A 150 2.16 2.97 18.58
N SER A 151 1.47 4.07 18.85
CA SER A 151 2.05 5.20 19.59
C SER A 151 2.03 4.87 21.07
N ALA A 152 3.20 4.84 21.70
CA ALA A 152 3.28 4.68 23.14
C ALA A 152 2.50 5.82 23.79
N LEU A 153 1.46 5.51 24.56
CA LEU A 153 0.78 6.50 25.39
C LEU A 153 1.77 7.03 26.42
N PRO A 154 1.75 8.34 26.74
CA PRO A 154 2.56 8.86 27.81
C PRO A 154 2.20 8.11 29.11
N ARG A 155 3.21 7.69 29.86
CA ARG A 155 3.04 6.88 31.08
C ARG A 155 2.25 7.60 32.19
N VAL A 156 2.17 8.92 32.11
CA VAL A 156 1.44 9.77 33.08
C VAL A 156 0.73 10.87 32.33
N ILE A 157 -0.60 10.90 32.40
CA ILE A 157 -1.45 11.97 31.92
C ILE A 157 -1.76 12.84 33.16
N ARG A 158 -1.25 14.08 33.20
CA ARG A 158 -1.49 15.00 34.32
C ARG A 158 -2.75 15.84 34.13
N VAL A 159 -3.10 16.13 32.90
CA VAL A 159 -4.29 16.92 32.54
C VAL A 159 -4.94 16.32 31.32
N LEU A 160 -6.25 16.10 31.38
CA LEU A 160 -7.08 15.66 30.25
C LEU A 160 -8.11 16.74 29.97
N GLY A 161 -8.06 17.35 28.81
CA GLY A 161 -9.15 18.19 28.28
C GLY A 161 -10.13 17.33 27.51
N VAL A 162 -11.42 17.48 27.78
CA VAL A 162 -12.50 16.89 27.01
C VAL A 162 -13.26 18.03 26.36
N ASP A 163 -13.42 17.95 25.03
CA ASP A 163 -14.17 18.93 24.26
C ASP A 163 -15.32 18.22 23.57
N ASP A 164 -16.53 18.76 23.73
CA ASP A 164 -17.75 18.28 23.11
C ASP A 164 -17.94 19.01 21.76
N TRP A 165 -17.77 18.30 20.69
CA TRP A 165 -18.12 18.77 19.35
C TRP A 165 -19.64 18.62 19.13
N ALA A 166 -20.35 19.72 19.23
CA ALA A 166 -21.76 19.80 18.83
C ALA A 166 -21.96 19.75 17.32
#